data_658c9a4ec5cff87296ebe43c7b76abf9
#
_entry.id   658c9a4ec5cff87296ebe43c7b76abf9
#
_cell.length_a   1.000
_cell.length_b   1.000
_cell.length_c   1.000
_cell.angle_alpha   90.00
_cell.angle_beta   90.00
_cell.angle_gamma   90.00
#
_symmetry.space_group_name_H-M   'P 1'
#
loop_
_entity.id
_entity.type
_entity.pdbx_description
1 polymer ?
#
loop_
_entity_poly.entity_id
_entity_poly.type
_entity_poly.pdbx_seq_one_letter_code
_entity_poly.pdbx_strand_id
1 'polypeptide(L)'
;MEQYIIKGGAPLVGEVEIGGAKNAALPILAAAIMTDETVLIDNLPDVNDINVLLEALSGIGAMIQRVDRHTVRINGSGVRDEDIEYEQIKKIRASYYFIGALLGKCKRAVVALPGGCSIGSRPIDQHLKGFRALGAEIEIEQGKIVAETEQLKGTHIYFDVVSVGATINVMMAAAMAEGTTILENVAKEPHVVDIANFLNSMGANIRGAGTDVIKIKGVKRLHKTEYSIIPDQIEAGTFMFAAAATKGDVVVKNVIPKHLEATVAKLVEIGCEVTEYDDAVRVVAKKRLKSTQVKTLVYPGYPTDMQPQIGVTLALCEGTSIITESIFENRFKYLDELARMGAVVRVEGNTAIIEGVDKLSPARVSAPDLRAGAALCIAGLATEGITIVDDIVYIQRGYERFEEKLRSIGGVIEKVTSEREIQKFKLKVS
;
A
#
# COMPACT_ATOMS: atom_id res chain seq x y z
N MET A 1 -3.69 17.80 17.55
CA MET A 1 -3.56 16.68 16.59
C MET A 1 -4.17 17.12 15.27
N GLU A 2 -3.58 16.71 14.15
CA GLU A 2 -4.14 17.00 12.83
C GLU A 2 -5.39 16.18 12.56
N GLN A 3 -6.38 16.82 11.93
CA GLN A 3 -7.68 16.24 11.60
C GLN A 3 -8.08 16.68 10.20
N TYR A 4 -8.92 15.89 9.52
CA TYR A 4 -9.65 16.40 8.37
C TYR A 4 -11.06 16.83 8.77
N ILE A 5 -11.47 18.00 8.32
CA ILE A 5 -12.85 18.48 8.37
C ILE A 5 -13.43 18.50 6.95
N ILE A 6 -14.59 17.88 6.78
CA ILE A 6 -15.19 17.59 5.48
C ILE A 6 -16.62 18.10 5.47
N LYS A 7 -16.98 18.90 4.47
CA LYS A 7 -18.38 19.15 4.12
C LYS A 7 -18.74 18.28 2.93
N GLY A 8 -19.56 17.29 3.17
CA GLY A 8 -20.01 16.36 2.14
C GLY A 8 -21.38 16.68 1.58
N GLY A 9 -21.85 15.80 0.69
CA GLY A 9 -23.15 15.86 0.06
C GLY A 9 -23.13 16.32 -1.40
N ALA A 10 -21.97 16.74 -1.93
CA ALA A 10 -21.83 17.10 -3.34
C ALA A 10 -21.09 15.99 -4.12
N PRO A 11 -21.47 15.72 -5.39
CA PRO A 11 -20.75 14.82 -6.26
C PRO A 11 -19.30 15.32 -6.48
N LEU A 12 -18.33 14.39 -6.50
CA LEU A 12 -16.98 14.68 -6.95
C LEU A 12 -16.93 14.64 -8.49
N VAL A 13 -16.38 15.68 -9.10
CA VAL A 13 -16.30 15.81 -10.57
C VAL A 13 -14.94 16.40 -10.92
N GLY A 14 -14.24 15.79 -11.85
CA GLY A 14 -12.98 16.30 -12.37
C GLY A 14 -11.97 15.22 -12.71
N GLU A 15 -10.72 15.61 -12.72
CA GLU A 15 -9.59 14.74 -13.01
C GLU A 15 -8.62 14.73 -11.84
N VAL A 16 -8.06 13.56 -11.53
CA VAL A 16 -7.03 13.39 -10.50
C VAL A 16 -5.89 12.56 -11.05
N GLU A 17 -4.66 12.99 -10.75
CA GLU A 17 -3.44 12.29 -11.17
C GLU A 17 -2.92 11.43 -10.02
N ILE A 18 -2.61 10.18 -10.34
CA ILE A 18 -2.12 9.19 -9.38
C ILE A 18 -0.60 9.21 -9.32
N GLY A 19 -0.08 9.16 -8.11
CA GLY A 19 1.35 9.08 -7.85
C GLY A 19 1.91 7.67 -7.89
N GLY A 20 3.21 7.56 -7.58
CA GLY A 20 3.91 6.28 -7.50
C GLY A 20 3.38 5.37 -6.40
N ALA A 21 3.44 4.07 -6.64
CA ALA A 21 2.96 3.05 -5.71
C ALA A 21 3.87 2.95 -4.47
N LYS A 22 3.33 3.29 -3.30
CA LYS A 22 4.06 3.15 -2.03
C LYS A 22 4.56 1.71 -1.82
N ASN A 23 3.72 0.73 -2.09
CA ASN A 23 4.07 -0.69 -1.87
C ASN A 23 5.15 -1.21 -2.83
N ALA A 24 5.35 -0.55 -3.98
CA ALA A 24 6.48 -0.80 -4.87
C ALA A 24 7.72 0.01 -4.45
N ALA A 25 7.53 1.25 -4.04
CA ALA A 25 8.62 2.14 -3.63
C ALA A 25 9.41 1.60 -2.44
N LEU A 26 8.75 1.08 -1.42
CA LEU A 26 9.41 0.57 -0.22
C LEU A 26 10.45 -0.51 -0.51
N PRO A 27 10.15 -1.61 -1.21
CA PRO A 27 11.16 -2.60 -1.55
C PRO A 27 12.19 -2.12 -2.58
N ILE A 28 11.80 -1.26 -3.53
CA ILE A 28 12.72 -0.68 -4.52
C ILE A 28 13.80 0.16 -3.85
N LEU A 29 13.42 0.99 -2.88
CA LEU A 29 14.37 1.77 -2.08
C LEU A 29 15.33 0.88 -1.29
N ALA A 30 14.83 -0.19 -0.68
CA ALA A 30 15.68 -1.16 0.01
C ALA A 30 16.63 -1.86 -0.97
N ALA A 31 16.16 -2.26 -2.15
CA ALA A 31 17.00 -2.90 -3.16
C ALA A 31 18.04 -1.95 -3.80
N ALA A 32 17.80 -0.65 -3.80
CA ALA A 32 18.71 0.34 -4.37
C ALA A 32 20.10 0.37 -3.68
N ILE A 33 20.18 -0.05 -2.41
CA ILE A 33 21.46 -0.14 -1.69
C ILE A 33 22.28 -1.40 -2.05
N MET A 34 21.73 -2.32 -2.82
CA MET A 34 22.42 -3.57 -3.17
C MET A 34 23.55 -3.37 -4.19
N THR A 35 23.67 -2.20 -4.77
CA THR A 35 24.80 -1.78 -5.59
C THR A 35 25.63 -0.68 -4.92
N ASP A 36 26.91 -0.60 -5.26
CA ASP A 36 27.79 0.50 -4.86
C ASP A 36 27.70 1.71 -5.81
N GLU A 37 26.98 1.57 -6.90
CA GLU A 37 26.77 2.62 -7.88
C GLU A 37 25.52 3.45 -7.54
N THR A 38 25.43 4.65 -8.11
CA THR A 38 24.27 5.55 -7.86
C THR A 38 23.07 5.15 -8.68
N VAL A 39 21.95 4.92 -8.01
CA VAL A 39 20.64 4.61 -8.60
C VAL A 39 19.76 5.85 -8.56
N LEU A 40 19.09 6.16 -9.68
CA LEU A 40 18.08 7.21 -9.77
C LEU A 40 16.69 6.56 -9.75
N ILE A 41 15.84 6.96 -8.81
CA ILE A 41 14.47 6.49 -8.69
C ILE A 41 13.52 7.67 -8.85
N ASP A 42 12.62 7.55 -9.81
CA ASP A 42 11.61 8.53 -10.18
C ASP A 42 10.20 8.03 -9.84
N ASN A 43 9.22 8.94 -9.88
CA ASN A 43 7.84 8.67 -9.49
C ASN A 43 7.70 8.14 -8.05
N LEU A 44 8.57 8.60 -7.16
CA LEU A 44 8.55 8.25 -5.74
C LEU A 44 7.45 9.03 -5.02
N PRO A 45 6.50 8.40 -4.31
CA PRO A 45 5.49 9.15 -3.57
C PRO A 45 6.10 9.85 -2.35
N ASP A 46 5.70 11.10 -2.12
CA ASP A 46 6.10 11.88 -0.94
C ASP A 46 5.14 11.62 0.22
N VAL A 47 5.32 10.51 0.88
CA VAL A 47 4.51 10.04 2.02
C VAL A 47 5.39 9.67 3.21
N ASN A 48 4.80 9.67 4.41
CA ASN A 48 5.55 9.47 5.65
C ASN A 48 6.35 8.17 5.67
N ASP A 49 5.78 7.06 5.23
CA ASP A 49 6.49 5.76 5.23
C ASP A 49 7.75 5.78 4.34
N ILE A 50 7.70 6.48 3.22
CA ILE A 50 8.85 6.65 2.32
C ILE A 50 9.93 7.53 2.97
N ASN A 51 9.54 8.64 3.58
CA ASN A 51 10.48 9.56 4.23
C ASN A 51 11.21 8.87 5.38
N VAL A 52 10.51 8.12 6.21
CA VAL A 52 11.11 7.33 7.29
C VAL A 52 12.08 6.27 6.74
N LEU A 53 11.75 5.61 5.63
CA LEU A 53 12.64 4.62 5.02
C LEU A 53 13.92 5.27 4.45
N LEU A 54 13.80 6.44 3.82
CA LEU A 54 14.97 7.17 3.32
C LEU A 54 15.90 7.62 4.46
N GLU A 55 15.35 8.07 5.58
CA GLU A 55 16.13 8.38 6.79
C GLU A 55 16.86 7.15 7.31
N ALA A 56 16.19 6.02 7.34
CA ALA A 56 16.80 4.77 7.76
C ALA A 56 17.94 4.30 6.83
N LEU A 57 17.75 4.41 5.53
CA LEU A 57 18.82 4.11 4.55
C LEU A 57 20.04 5.01 4.75
N SER A 58 19.81 6.30 5.01
CA SER A 58 20.88 7.24 5.36
C SER A 58 21.58 6.85 6.66
N GLY A 59 20.82 6.40 7.67
CA GLY A 59 21.33 5.97 8.96
C GLY A 59 22.28 4.76 8.88
N ILE A 60 22.12 3.88 7.91
CA ILE A 60 23.00 2.72 7.69
C ILE A 60 24.13 2.98 6.69
N GLY A 61 24.31 4.24 6.28
CA GLY A 61 25.43 4.65 5.45
C GLY A 61 25.14 4.87 3.97
N ALA A 62 23.91 4.76 3.52
CA ALA A 62 23.55 5.13 2.15
C ALA A 62 23.62 6.65 1.97
N MET A 63 24.13 7.09 0.84
CA MET A 63 24.10 8.49 0.45
C MET A 63 22.79 8.75 -0.30
N ILE A 64 21.95 9.64 0.26
CA ILE A 64 20.65 9.99 -0.27
C ILE A 64 20.65 11.45 -0.74
N GLN A 65 20.29 11.69 -1.98
CA GLN A 65 20.11 13.02 -2.55
C GLN A 65 18.72 13.14 -3.16
N ARG A 66 17.87 13.98 -2.59
CA ARG A 66 16.62 14.36 -3.25
C ARG A 66 16.93 15.31 -4.41
N VAL A 67 16.50 14.93 -5.62
CA VAL A 67 16.58 15.75 -6.82
C VAL A 67 15.40 16.73 -6.87
N ASP A 68 14.23 16.18 -6.60
CA ASP A 68 12.97 16.90 -6.43
C ASP A 68 12.04 16.11 -5.48
N ARG A 69 10.77 16.51 -5.39
CA ARG A 69 9.80 15.88 -4.50
C ARG A 69 9.62 14.37 -4.78
N HIS A 70 9.72 13.96 -6.03
CA HIS A 70 9.38 12.60 -6.48
C HIS A 70 10.57 11.84 -7.07
N THR A 71 11.77 12.42 -6.98
CA THR A 71 12.99 11.84 -7.55
C THR A 71 14.13 11.83 -6.52
N VAL A 72 14.79 10.70 -6.37
CA VAL A 72 15.89 10.52 -5.43
C VAL A 72 17.06 9.78 -6.09
N ARG A 73 18.28 10.20 -5.74
CA ARG A 73 19.51 9.42 -5.99
C ARG A 73 19.92 8.70 -4.73
N ILE A 74 20.24 7.43 -4.88
CA ILE A 74 20.69 6.57 -3.78
C ILE A 74 22.00 5.92 -4.18
N ASN A 75 23.02 6.05 -3.32
CA ASN A 75 24.29 5.34 -3.48
C ASN A 75 24.56 4.48 -2.25
N GLY A 76 24.66 3.18 -2.47
CA GLY A 76 24.83 2.17 -1.42
C GLY A 76 26.27 1.86 -1.03
N SER A 77 27.29 2.55 -1.60
CA SER A 77 28.71 2.22 -1.36
C SER A 77 29.14 2.35 0.10
N GLY A 78 28.48 3.21 0.86
CA GLY A 78 28.74 3.42 2.29
C GLY A 78 27.97 2.49 3.23
N VAL A 79 27.06 1.67 2.70
CA VAL A 79 26.21 0.79 3.53
C VAL A 79 27.06 -0.30 4.19
N ARG A 80 26.83 -0.49 5.48
CA ARG A 80 27.45 -1.51 6.31
C ARG A 80 26.35 -2.39 6.93
N ASP A 81 26.77 -3.53 7.48
CA ASP A 81 25.92 -4.47 8.20
C ASP A 81 25.65 -4.05 9.65
N GLU A 82 25.48 -2.75 9.86
CA GLU A 82 25.17 -2.19 11.17
C GLU A 82 23.75 -2.52 11.61
N ASP A 83 23.55 -2.55 12.92
CA ASP A 83 22.23 -2.81 13.50
C ASP A 83 21.26 -1.68 13.15
N ILE A 84 20.12 -2.05 12.56
CA ILE A 84 19.06 -1.09 12.23
C ILE A 84 18.12 -0.97 13.44
N GLU A 85 18.43 -0.05 14.34
CA GLU A 85 17.67 0.24 15.55
C GLU A 85 16.88 1.56 15.50
N TYR A 86 16.21 1.84 14.40
CA TYR A 86 15.41 3.05 14.33
C TYR A 86 14.03 2.82 14.95
N GLU A 87 13.71 3.51 16.05
CA GLU A 87 12.38 3.45 16.68
C GLU A 87 11.23 3.79 15.69
N GLN A 88 11.49 4.65 14.73
CA GLN A 88 10.53 5.00 13.69
C GLN A 88 10.34 3.86 12.68
N ILE A 89 11.38 3.08 12.39
CA ILE A 89 11.31 1.92 11.49
C ILE A 89 10.45 0.81 12.05
N LYS A 90 10.44 0.62 13.37
CA LYS A 90 9.54 -0.36 14.00
C LYS A 90 8.07 -0.10 13.67
N LYS A 91 7.70 1.14 13.36
CA LYS A 91 6.36 1.56 12.99
C LYS A 91 6.02 1.28 11.53
N ILE A 92 7.02 1.15 10.65
CA ILE A 92 6.85 0.78 9.25
C ILE A 92 7.29 -0.67 9.05
N ARG A 93 6.44 -1.47 8.47
CA ARG A 93 6.71 -2.90 8.27
C ARG A 93 7.73 -3.17 7.15
N ALA A 94 8.01 -2.16 6.33
CA ALA A 94 9.00 -2.22 5.28
C ALA A 94 10.43 -2.51 5.77
N SER A 95 10.69 -2.40 7.06
CA SER A 95 11.98 -2.80 7.67
C SER A 95 12.39 -4.23 7.33
N TYR A 96 11.45 -5.13 7.06
CA TYR A 96 11.76 -6.50 6.62
C TYR A 96 12.59 -6.55 5.35
N TYR A 97 12.37 -5.64 4.41
CA TYR A 97 13.07 -5.63 3.13
C TYR A 97 14.57 -5.37 3.27
N PHE A 98 15.00 -4.78 4.39
CA PHE A 98 16.43 -4.68 4.72
C PHE A 98 17.10 -6.05 4.89
N ILE A 99 16.36 -7.07 5.36
CA ILE A 99 16.95 -8.41 5.58
C ILE A 99 17.42 -8.97 4.23
N GLY A 100 16.55 -9.02 3.23
CA GLY A 100 16.89 -9.53 1.91
C GLY A 100 17.97 -8.72 1.20
N ALA A 101 17.87 -7.40 1.27
CA ALA A 101 18.84 -6.49 0.65
C ALA A 101 20.24 -6.62 1.29
N LEU A 102 20.32 -6.62 2.62
CA LEU A 102 21.59 -6.72 3.33
C LEU A 102 22.22 -8.13 3.28
N LEU A 103 21.40 -9.20 3.35
CA LEU A 103 21.88 -10.56 3.11
C LEU A 103 22.50 -10.69 1.72
N GLY A 104 21.85 -10.16 0.72
CA GLY A 104 22.39 -10.16 -0.65
C GLY A 104 23.71 -9.40 -0.76
N LYS A 105 23.77 -8.21 -0.19
CA LYS A 105 24.94 -7.31 -0.29
C LYS A 105 26.05 -7.65 0.71
N CYS A 106 25.70 -7.72 2.00
CA CYS A 106 26.68 -7.76 3.12
C CYS A 106 26.85 -9.16 3.72
N LYS A 107 26.02 -10.13 3.35
CA LYS A 107 25.96 -11.49 3.94
C LYS A 107 25.54 -11.50 5.41
N ARG A 108 25.16 -10.38 5.96
CA ARG A 108 24.66 -10.21 7.31
C ARG A 108 23.58 -9.13 7.35
N ALA A 109 22.53 -9.37 8.13
CA ALA A 109 21.49 -8.40 8.39
C ALA A 109 21.04 -8.50 9.85
N VAL A 110 20.93 -7.36 10.53
CA VAL A 110 20.34 -7.26 11.87
C VAL A 110 19.21 -6.25 11.81
N VAL A 111 17.97 -6.70 12.01
CA VAL A 111 16.79 -5.87 11.86
C VAL A 111 15.84 -6.10 13.04
N ALA A 112 15.37 -5.03 13.65
CA ALA A 112 14.38 -5.11 14.72
C ALA A 112 13.11 -5.82 14.23
N LEU A 113 12.54 -6.70 15.06
CA LEU A 113 11.24 -7.28 14.81
C LEU A 113 10.19 -6.15 14.75
N PRO A 114 9.41 -6.09 13.70
CA PRO A 114 8.40 -5.06 13.61
C PRO A 114 7.30 -5.29 14.64
N GLY A 115 6.76 -4.19 15.17
CA GLY A 115 5.63 -4.20 16.07
C GLY A 115 4.36 -4.79 15.48
N GLY A 116 3.36 -5.00 16.31
CA GLY A 116 2.04 -5.48 15.91
C GLY A 116 1.37 -4.60 14.85
N CYS A 117 0.46 -5.17 14.11
CA CYS A 117 -0.32 -4.46 13.09
C CYS A 117 -1.78 -4.30 13.54
N SER A 118 -2.35 -3.13 13.34
CA SER A 118 -3.75 -2.84 13.70
C SER A 118 -4.77 -3.68 12.93
N ILE A 119 -4.41 -4.16 11.73
CA ILE A 119 -5.29 -4.90 10.82
C ILE A 119 -5.17 -6.43 10.92
N GLY A 120 -4.22 -6.95 11.69
CA GLY A 120 -4.06 -8.40 11.89
C GLY A 120 -2.63 -8.88 12.00
N SER A 121 -2.49 -10.18 12.19
CA SER A 121 -1.21 -10.87 12.24
C SER A 121 -0.50 -10.83 10.88
N ARG A 122 0.81 -10.62 10.90
CA ARG A 122 1.66 -10.68 9.71
C ARG A 122 2.94 -11.45 10.04
N PRO A 123 2.85 -12.76 10.11
CA PRO A 123 4.01 -13.60 10.44
C PRO A 123 5.12 -13.44 9.39
N ILE A 124 6.36 -13.67 9.81
CA ILE A 124 7.55 -13.63 8.96
C ILE A 124 8.14 -15.01 8.71
N ASP A 125 7.41 -16.05 9.07
CA ASP A 125 7.84 -17.45 8.94
C ASP A 125 8.27 -17.80 7.52
N GLN A 126 7.55 -17.32 6.50
CA GLN A 126 7.88 -17.59 5.09
C GLN A 126 9.14 -16.82 4.63
N HIS A 127 9.37 -15.62 5.16
CA HIS A 127 10.64 -14.90 4.96
C HIS A 127 11.82 -15.72 5.51
N LEU A 128 11.72 -16.14 6.76
CA LEU A 128 12.77 -16.90 7.43
C LEU A 128 12.99 -18.27 6.77
N LYS A 129 11.92 -18.95 6.38
CA LYS A 129 11.99 -20.21 5.59
C LYS A 129 12.81 -20.02 4.32
N GLY A 130 12.53 -18.97 3.56
CA GLY A 130 13.24 -18.66 2.31
C GLY A 130 14.72 -18.35 2.54
N PHE A 131 15.05 -17.54 3.52
CA PHE A 131 16.43 -17.22 3.84
C PHE A 131 17.23 -18.42 4.33
N ARG A 132 16.65 -19.25 5.20
CA ARG A 132 17.28 -20.50 5.65
C ARG A 132 17.53 -21.47 4.49
N ALA A 133 16.57 -21.57 3.57
CA ALA A 133 16.73 -22.40 2.37
C ALA A 133 17.89 -21.92 1.49
N LEU A 134 18.13 -20.59 1.41
CA LEU A 134 19.28 -20.00 0.71
C LEU A 134 20.61 -20.19 1.46
N GLY A 135 20.60 -20.76 2.68
CA GLY A 135 21.80 -21.03 3.48
C GLY A 135 22.11 -19.98 4.54
N ALA A 136 21.16 -19.11 4.89
CA ALA A 136 21.34 -18.18 6.00
C ALA A 136 21.03 -18.86 7.35
N GLU A 137 21.89 -18.60 8.33
CA GLU A 137 21.61 -18.88 9.74
C GLU A 137 20.83 -17.71 10.31
N ILE A 138 19.72 -17.99 11.02
CA ILE A 138 18.84 -16.96 11.54
C ILE A 138 18.53 -17.22 12.99
N GLU A 139 18.82 -16.21 13.81
CA GLU A 139 18.50 -16.17 15.23
C GLU A 139 17.58 -15.00 15.54
N ILE A 140 16.75 -15.13 16.56
CA ILE A 140 15.94 -14.05 17.08
C ILE A 140 16.43 -13.75 18.49
N GLU A 141 17.11 -12.63 18.63
CA GLU A 141 17.72 -12.20 19.88
C GLU A 141 17.23 -10.81 20.27
N GLN A 142 16.82 -10.65 21.53
CA GLN A 142 16.42 -9.35 22.10
C GLN A 142 15.44 -8.54 21.23
N GLY A 143 14.52 -9.20 20.54
CA GLY A 143 13.55 -8.55 19.64
C GLY A 143 14.13 -8.14 18.29
N LYS A 144 15.28 -8.69 17.91
CA LYS A 144 15.92 -8.49 16.60
C LYS A 144 16.03 -9.82 15.85
N ILE A 145 15.98 -9.74 14.53
CA ILE A 145 16.34 -10.82 13.62
C ILE A 145 17.80 -10.62 13.26
N VAL A 146 18.63 -11.61 13.56
CA VAL A 146 20.03 -11.68 13.13
C VAL A 146 20.12 -12.77 12.07
N ALA A 147 20.48 -12.40 10.86
CA ALA A 147 20.62 -13.31 9.73
C ALA A 147 22.03 -13.20 9.17
N GLU A 148 22.72 -14.32 9.04
CA GLU A 148 24.12 -14.39 8.61
C GLU A 148 24.34 -15.55 7.64
N THR A 149 25.28 -15.39 6.71
CA THR A 149 25.70 -16.45 5.81
C THR A 149 27.12 -16.19 5.30
N GLU A 150 27.91 -17.22 5.10
CA GLU A 150 29.15 -17.10 4.33
C GLU A 150 28.84 -16.87 2.85
N GLN A 151 27.85 -17.60 2.34
CA GLN A 151 27.43 -17.49 0.95
C GLN A 151 26.00 -17.98 0.75
N LEU A 152 25.16 -17.15 0.11
CA LEU A 152 23.85 -17.57 -0.32
C LEU A 152 23.96 -18.52 -1.51
N LYS A 153 23.20 -19.62 -1.48
CA LYS A 153 23.13 -20.65 -2.53
C LYS A 153 21.74 -20.80 -3.04
N GLY A 154 21.58 -20.75 -4.36
CA GLY A 154 20.31 -20.98 -5.05
C GLY A 154 19.77 -22.38 -4.75
N THR A 155 18.45 -22.46 -4.57
CA THR A 155 17.74 -23.68 -4.26
C THR A 155 16.28 -23.57 -4.68
N HIS A 156 15.54 -24.65 -4.53
CA HIS A 156 14.10 -24.68 -4.74
C HIS A 156 13.37 -24.35 -3.43
N ILE A 157 12.50 -23.35 -3.46
CA ILE A 157 11.73 -22.88 -2.29
C ILE A 157 10.25 -22.87 -2.63
N TYR A 158 9.46 -23.63 -1.88
CA TYR A 158 8.01 -23.62 -1.95
C TYR A 158 7.47 -22.84 -0.75
N PHE A 159 6.70 -21.77 -1.00
CA PHE A 159 6.01 -21.04 0.05
C PHE A 159 4.71 -21.74 0.45
N ASP A 160 4.51 -21.97 1.74
CA ASP A 160 3.31 -22.64 2.27
C ASP A 160 2.06 -21.78 2.10
N VAL A 161 2.24 -20.47 2.11
CA VAL A 161 1.21 -19.46 1.82
C VAL A 161 1.76 -18.39 0.88
N VAL A 162 0.90 -17.83 0.06
CA VAL A 162 1.25 -16.70 -0.80
C VAL A 162 1.52 -15.47 0.07
N SER A 163 2.75 -14.99 0.05
CA SER A 163 3.19 -13.82 0.82
C SER A 163 3.93 -12.84 -0.08
N VAL A 164 3.39 -11.63 -0.21
CA VAL A 164 4.04 -10.53 -0.96
C VAL A 164 5.41 -10.21 -0.36
N GLY A 165 5.44 -9.99 0.95
CA GLY A 165 6.68 -9.65 1.65
C GLY A 165 7.76 -10.71 1.52
N ALA A 166 7.42 -11.98 1.73
CA ALA A 166 8.37 -13.10 1.60
C ALA A 166 8.85 -13.25 0.16
N THR A 167 7.95 -13.17 -0.82
CA THR A 167 8.33 -13.24 -2.25
C THR A 167 9.36 -12.18 -2.61
N ILE A 168 9.10 -10.92 -2.26
CA ILE A 168 10.00 -9.80 -2.57
C ILE A 168 11.33 -9.93 -1.83
N ASN A 169 11.27 -10.22 -0.54
CA ASN A 169 12.44 -10.25 0.33
C ASN A 169 13.40 -11.37 -0.04
N VAL A 170 12.86 -12.57 -0.27
CA VAL A 170 13.68 -13.71 -0.71
C VAL A 170 14.19 -13.53 -2.14
N MET A 171 13.41 -12.89 -3.01
CA MET A 171 13.85 -12.51 -4.36
C MET A 171 15.08 -11.61 -4.34
N MET A 172 15.11 -10.59 -3.47
CA MET A 172 16.27 -9.70 -3.34
C MET A 172 17.53 -10.48 -2.91
N ALA A 173 17.44 -11.32 -1.89
CA ALA A 173 18.56 -12.14 -1.46
C ALA A 173 19.02 -13.13 -2.54
N ALA A 174 18.07 -13.79 -3.20
CA ALA A 174 18.35 -14.76 -4.27
C ALA A 174 18.97 -14.14 -5.51
N ALA A 175 18.73 -12.86 -5.77
CA ALA A 175 19.33 -12.14 -6.90
C ALA A 175 20.87 -12.16 -6.88
N MET A 176 21.48 -12.30 -5.70
CA MET A 176 22.91 -12.36 -5.49
C MET A 176 23.40 -13.71 -4.92
N ALA A 177 22.55 -14.72 -4.87
CA ALA A 177 22.92 -16.06 -4.47
C ALA A 177 23.69 -16.79 -5.59
N GLU A 178 24.59 -17.69 -5.21
CA GLU A 178 25.27 -18.53 -6.21
C GLU A 178 24.31 -19.57 -6.80
N GLY A 179 24.28 -19.70 -8.12
CA GLY A 179 23.46 -20.67 -8.82
C GLY A 179 22.06 -20.14 -9.13
N THR A 180 21.09 -21.05 -9.15
CA THR A 180 19.70 -20.75 -9.53
C THR A 180 18.74 -21.04 -8.38
N THR A 181 17.85 -20.08 -8.12
CA THR A 181 16.75 -20.22 -7.17
C THR A 181 15.43 -20.33 -7.93
N ILE A 182 14.57 -21.25 -7.49
CA ILE A 182 13.19 -21.36 -7.97
C ILE A 182 12.27 -21.11 -6.79
N LEU A 183 11.42 -20.09 -6.90
CA LEU A 183 10.39 -19.77 -5.92
C LEU A 183 9.04 -20.21 -6.45
N GLU A 184 8.33 -21.04 -5.73
CA GLU A 184 6.98 -21.52 -6.08
C GLU A 184 5.93 -21.02 -5.09
N ASN A 185 4.69 -20.91 -5.55
CA ASN A 185 3.56 -20.37 -4.80
C ASN A 185 3.82 -18.92 -4.34
N VAL A 186 4.37 -18.12 -5.23
CA VAL A 186 4.74 -16.71 -5.00
C VAL A 186 3.55 -15.78 -5.17
N ALA A 187 3.68 -14.57 -4.62
CA ALA A 187 2.77 -13.47 -4.87
C ALA A 187 2.95 -12.92 -6.31
N LYS A 188 1.85 -12.43 -6.89
CA LYS A 188 1.77 -11.98 -8.30
C LYS A 188 1.41 -10.50 -8.43
N GLU A 189 1.28 -9.78 -7.33
CA GLU A 189 0.87 -8.37 -7.30
C GLU A 189 1.75 -7.51 -8.20
N PRO A 190 1.20 -6.43 -8.78
CA PRO A 190 1.95 -5.54 -9.68
C PRO A 190 3.26 -5.02 -9.08
N HIS A 191 3.31 -4.75 -7.79
CA HIS A 191 4.53 -4.29 -7.13
C HIS A 191 5.58 -5.40 -6.94
N VAL A 192 5.19 -6.68 -6.96
CA VAL A 192 6.15 -7.81 -7.03
C VAL A 192 6.82 -7.84 -8.41
N VAL A 193 6.06 -7.61 -9.46
CA VAL A 193 6.60 -7.49 -10.82
C VAL A 193 7.50 -6.28 -10.94
N ASP A 194 7.13 -5.16 -10.32
CA ASP A 194 7.88 -3.92 -10.39
C ASP A 194 9.27 -4.03 -9.73
N ILE A 195 9.37 -4.65 -8.54
CA ILE A 195 10.67 -4.91 -7.92
C ILE A 195 11.53 -5.88 -8.73
N ALA A 196 10.93 -6.90 -9.36
CA ALA A 196 11.66 -7.80 -10.25
C ALA A 196 12.22 -7.05 -11.47
N ASN A 197 11.43 -6.17 -12.08
CA ASN A 197 11.85 -5.31 -13.18
C ASN A 197 12.96 -4.35 -12.76
N PHE A 198 12.84 -3.76 -11.59
CA PHE A 198 13.87 -2.89 -11.01
C PHE A 198 15.20 -3.64 -10.82
N LEU A 199 15.16 -4.81 -10.17
CA LEU A 199 16.36 -5.64 -9.99
C LEU A 199 16.97 -6.06 -11.33
N ASN A 200 16.14 -6.43 -12.31
CA ASN A 200 16.62 -6.76 -13.66
C ASN A 200 17.26 -5.55 -14.35
N SER A 201 16.74 -4.34 -14.15
CA SER A 201 17.37 -3.12 -14.67
C SER A 201 18.74 -2.84 -14.04
N MET A 202 18.98 -3.36 -12.84
CA MET A 202 20.28 -3.33 -12.16
C MET A 202 21.22 -4.49 -12.59
N GLY A 203 20.79 -5.36 -13.48
CA GLY A 203 21.58 -6.49 -13.97
C GLY A 203 21.27 -7.84 -13.35
N ALA A 204 20.21 -7.96 -12.52
CA ALA A 204 19.73 -9.25 -12.05
C ALA A 204 19.14 -10.09 -13.19
N ASN A 205 18.97 -11.37 -12.96
CA ASN A 205 18.35 -12.29 -13.90
C ASN A 205 17.17 -12.99 -13.26
N ILE A 206 16.01 -12.34 -13.31
CA ILE A 206 14.75 -12.77 -12.69
C ILE A 206 13.71 -12.97 -13.77
N ARG A 207 13.08 -14.13 -13.82
CA ARG A 207 12.03 -14.48 -14.79
C ARG A 207 10.82 -15.06 -14.08
N GLY A 208 9.63 -14.85 -14.65
CA GLY A 208 8.38 -15.40 -14.16
C GLY A 208 7.66 -14.55 -13.10
N ALA A 209 8.15 -13.35 -12.77
CA ALA A 209 7.40 -12.42 -11.92
C ALA A 209 6.03 -12.11 -12.53
N GLY A 210 4.97 -12.15 -11.70
CA GLY A 210 3.58 -12.07 -12.17
C GLY A 210 2.94 -13.42 -12.43
N THR A 211 3.70 -14.50 -12.35
CA THR A 211 3.21 -15.88 -12.35
C THR A 211 3.43 -16.52 -10.97
N ASP A 212 2.99 -17.74 -10.78
CA ASP A 212 3.15 -18.48 -9.52
C ASP A 212 4.53 -19.09 -9.29
N VAL A 213 5.43 -18.99 -10.29
CA VAL A 213 6.82 -19.47 -10.21
C VAL A 213 7.79 -18.39 -10.69
N ILE A 214 8.77 -18.07 -9.85
CA ILE A 214 9.86 -17.15 -10.19
C ILE A 214 11.16 -17.92 -10.22
N LYS A 215 11.92 -17.76 -11.32
CA LYS A 215 13.26 -18.31 -11.49
C LYS A 215 14.30 -17.21 -11.46
N ILE A 216 15.29 -17.34 -10.60
CA ILE A 216 16.33 -16.35 -10.37
C ILE A 216 17.69 -17.00 -10.55
N LYS A 217 18.46 -16.52 -11.53
CA LYS A 217 19.86 -16.87 -11.67
C LYS A 217 20.70 -15.79 -10.98
N GLY A 218 21.38 -16.13 -9.91
CA GLY A 218 22.16 -15.18 -9.14
C GLY A 218 23.28 -14.54 -9.95
N VAL A 219 23.60 -13.29 -9.61
CA VAL A 219 24.66 -12.50 -10.20
C VAL A 219 25.68 -12.07 -9.15
N LYS A 220 26.93 -11.82 -9.57
CA LYS A 220 28.01 -11.42 -8.63
C LYS A 220 27.85 -10.00 -8.13
N ARG A 221 27.27 -9.11 -8.95
CA ARG A 221 27.07 -7.71 -8.60
C ARG A 221 25.88 -7.11 -9.37
N LEU A 222 25.29 -6.09 -8.81
CA LEU A 222 24.28 -5.24 -9.42
C LEU A 222 24.92 -3.90 -9.80
N HIS A 223 24.26 -3.18 -10.73
CA HIS A 223 24.76 -1.97 -11.35
C HIS A 223 23.80 -0.80 -11.13
N LYS A 224 24.26 0.41 -11.48
CA LYS A 224 23.41 1.60 -11.53
C LYS A 224 22.26 1.42 -12.51
N THR A 225 21.16 2.09 -12.21
CA THR A 225 19.99 2.19 -13.10
C THR A 225 19.25 3.50 -12.85
N GLU A 226 18.43 3.86 -13.81
CA GLU A 226 17.36 4.87 -13.66
C GLU A 226 16.04 4.14 -13.81
N TYR A 227 15.14 4.34 -12.84
CA TYR A 227 13.90 3.57 -12.76
C TYR A 227 12.73 4.42 -12.30
N SER A 228 11.59 4.27 -12.96
CA SER A 228 10.34 4.93 -12.59
C SER A 228 9.39 3.92 -11.95
N ILE A 229 8.92 4.22 -10.75
CA ILE A 229 7.99 3.37 -10.00
C ILE A 229 6.62 3.37 -10.68
N ILE A 230 5.94 2.21 -10.69
CA ILE A 230 4.58 2.09 -11.23
C ILE A 230 3.58 2.96 -10.46
N PRO A 231 2.48 3.41 -11.13
CA PRO A 231 1.40 4.12 -10.45
C PRO A 231 0.73 3.29 -9.35
N ASP A 232 0.27 3.96 -8.30
CA ASP A 232 -0.39 3.31 -7.17
C ASP A 232 -1.83 2.89 -7.51
N GLN A 233 -2.04 1.60 -7.69
CA GLN A 233 -3.38 1.04 -7.94
C GLN A 233 -4.35 1.24 -6.77
N ILE A 234 -3.86 1.32 -5.54
CA ILE A 234 -4.72 1.48 -4.36
C ILE A 234 -5.15 2.93 -4.22
N GLU A 235 -4.27 3.89 -4.44
CA GLU A 235 -4.65 5.31 -4.53
C GLU A 235 -5.68 5.50 -5.65
N ALA A 236 -5.42 4.94 -6.84
CA ALA A 236 -6.34 5.00 -7.96
C ALA A 236 -7.73 4.46 -7.61
N GLY A 237 -7.80 3.25 -7.07
CA GLY A 237 -9.06 2.64 -6.65
C GLY A 237 -9.77 3.43 -5.56
N THR A 238 -9.04 4.07 -4.65
CA THR A 238 -9.61 4.93 -3.61
C THR A 238 -10.36 6.11 -4.23
N PHE A 239 -9.79 6.79 -5.23
CA PHE A 239 -10.48 7.88 -5.96
C PHE A 239 -11.63 7.37 -6.84
N MET A 240 -11.52 6.15 -7.39
CA MET A 240 -12.61 5.52 -8.12
C MET A 240 -13.82 5.26 -7.21
N PHE A 241 -13.61 4.78 -5.99
CA PHE A 241 -14.69 4.63 -4.99
C PHE A 241 -15.18 5.98 -4.44
N ALA A 242 -14.33 6.99 -4.36
CA ALA A 242 -14.77 8.35 -4.03
C ALA A 242 -15.79 8.88 -5.06
N ALA A 243 -15.55 8.66 -6.35
CA ALA A 243 -16.52 8.97 -7.40
C ALA A 243 -17.82 8.16 -7.24
N ALA A 244 -17.71 6.85 -7.01
CA ALA A 244 -18.86 5.95 -6.85
C ALA A 244 -19.75 6.34 -5.68
N ALA A 245 -19.16 6.54 -4.49
CA ALA A 245 -19.88 6.83 -3.25
C ALA A 245 -20.56 8.22 -3.26
N THR A 246 -19.98 9.19 -3.96
CA THR A 246 -20.52 10.57 -4.06
C THR A 246 -21.43 10.80 -5.26
N LYS A 247 -21.75 9.78 -6.03
CA LYS A 247 -22.49 9.89 -7.31
C LYS A 247 -21.81 10.86 -8.27
N GLY A 248 -20.50 10.77 -8.36
CA GLY A 248 -19.62 11.66 -9.10
C GLY A 248 -19.27 11.16 -10.51
N ASP A 249 -18.37 11.92 -11.12
CA ASP A 249 -17.79 11.68 -12.43
C ASP A 249 -16.32 12.09 -12.40
N VAL A 250 -15.44 11.12 -12.23
CA VAL A 250 -14.00 11.35 -12.03
C VAL A 250 -13.17 10.56 -13.04
N VAL A 251 -12.22 11.25 -13.66
CA VAL A 251 -11.17 10.64 -14.46
C VAL A 251 -9.91 10.47 -13.59
N VAL A 252 -9.51 9.24 -13.38
CA VAL A 252 -8.31 8.88 -12.63
C VAL A 252 -7.18 8.65 -13.63
N LYS A 253 -6.17 9.53 -13.63
CA LYS A 253 -5.10 9.59 -14.63
C LYS A 253 -3.78 9.05 -14.08
N ASN A 254 -2.86 8.74 -14.99
CA ASN A 254 -1.57 8.12 -14.68
C ASN A 254 -1.74 6.80 -13.93
N VAL A 255 -2.47 5.89 -14.55
CA VAL A 255 -2.72 4.54 -14.03
C VAL A 255 -2.40 3.50 -15.10
N ILE A 256 -2.24 2.27 -14.65
CA ILE A 256 -2.18 1.10 -15.52
C ILE A 256 -3.52 0.35 -15.36
N PRO A 257 -4.47 0.47 -16.30
CA PRO A 257 -5.82 -0.07 -16.14
C PRO A 257 -5.84 -1.57 -15.82
N LYS A 258 -4.90 -2.33 -16.36
CA LYS A 258 -4.76 -3.76 -16.08
C LYS A 258 -4.55 -4.06 -14.59
N HIS A 259 -3.93 -3.17 -13.84
CA HIS A 259 -3.76 -3.34 -12.38
C HIS A 259 -5.06 -3.14 -11.59
N LEU A 260 -6.09 -2.58 -12.23
CA LEU A 260 -7.36 -2.19 -11.61
C LEU A 260 -8.51 -3.13 -11.95
N GLU A 261 -8.26 -4.25 -12.64
CA GLU A 261 -9.31 -5.14 -13.17
C GLU A 261 -10.32 -5.60 -12.10
N ALA A 262 -9.84 -6.04 -10.93
CA ALA A 262 -10.72 -6.50 -9.85
C ALA A 262 -11.56 -5.35 -9.27
N THR A 263 -11.00 -4.16 -9.12
CA THR A 263 -11.69 -2.96 -8.65
C THR A 263 -12.73 -2.49 -9.68
N VAL A 264 -12.37 -2.43 -10.95
CA VAL A 264 -13.27 -2.07 -12.07
C VAL A 264 -14.43 -3.05 -12.15
N ALA A 265 -14.15 -4.36 -12.06
CA ALA A 265 -15.21 -5.38 -12.10
C ALA A 265 -16.26 -5.16 -11.01
N LYS A 266 -15.86 -4.84 -9.79
CA LYS A 266 -16.79 -4.56 -8.69
C LYS A 266 -17.54 -3.25 -8.87
N LEU A 267 -16.90 -2.21 -9.37
CA LEU A 267 -17.57 -0.93 -9.68
C LEU A 267 -18.65 -1.09 -10.75
N VAL A 268 -18.38 -1.84 -11.81
CA VAL A 268 -19.36 -2.17 -12.85
C VAL A 268 -20.51 -3.01 -12.29
N GLU A 269 -20.19 -4.02 -11.47
CA GLU A 269 -21.17 -4.91 -10.84
C GLU A 269 -22.16 -4.17 -9.95
N ILE A 270 -21.72 -3.16 -9.20
CA ILE A 270 -22.61 -2.32 -8.37
C ILE A 270 -23.35 -1.23 -9.15
N GLY A 271 -23.02 -1.03 -10.44
CA GLY A 271 -23.78 -0.18 -11.34
C GLY A 271 -23.09 1.12 -11.78
N CYS A 272 -21.78 1.27 -11.58
CA CYS A 272 -21.01 2.38 -12.14
C CYS A 272 -20.80 2.19 -13.65
N GLU A 273 -20.76 3.29 -14.38
CA GLU A 273 -20.21 3.33 -15.74
C GLU A 273 -18.69 3.53 -15.63
N VAL A 274 -17.92 2.59 -16.15
CA VAL A 274 -16.45 2.66 -16.13
C VAL A 274 -15.92 2.62 -17.55
N THR A 275 -15.09 3.61 -17.91
CA THR A 275 -14.42 3.69 -19.21
C THR A 275 -12.92 3.64 -18.99
N GLU A 276 -12.25 2.69 -19.62
CA GLU A 276 -10.80 2.55 -19.59
C GLU A 276 -10.17 3.22 -20.83
N TYR A 277 -9.10 3.96 -20.60
CA TYR A 277 -8.20 4.54 -21.60
C TYR A 277 -6.82 3.91 -21.44
N ASP A 278 -5.85 4.30 -22.24
CA ASP A 278 -4.50 3.74 -22.19
C ASP A 278 -3.82 3.93 -20.82
N ASP A 279 -3.99 5.11 -20.21
CA ASP A 279 -3.37 5.51 -18.94
C ASP A 279 -4.35 6.17 -17.96
N ALA A 280 -5.63 5.99 -18.16
CA ALA A 280 -6.67 6.57 -17.33
C ALA A 280 -7.91 5.68 -17.20
N VAL A 281 -8.69 5.87 -16.15
CA VAL A 281 -9.98 5.23 -15.95
C VAL A 281 -10.99 6.30 -15.50
N ARG A 282 -12.13 6.39 -16.18
CA ARG A 282 -13.25 7.25 -15.78
C ARG A 282 -14.32 6.43 -15.09
N VAL A 283 -14.76 6.90 -13.93
CA VAL A 283 -15.84 6.31 -13.15
C VAL A 283 -16.99 7.30 -13.02
N VAL A 284 -18.18 6.87 -13.42
CA VAL A 284 -19.42 7.68 -13.33
C VAL A 284 -20.49 6.91 -12.58
N ALA A 285 -21.07 7.52 -11.56
CA ALA A 285 -22.21 6.99 -10.82
C ALA A 285 -23.37 7.99 -10.87
N LYS A 286 -24.39 7.70 -11.67
CA LYS A 286 -25.54 8.62 -11.90
C LYS A 286 -26.71 8.40 -10.96
N LYS A 287 -26.80 7.24 -10.34
CA LYS A 287 -27.92 6.81 -9.50
C LYS A 287 -27.43 6.00 -8.31
N ARG A 288 -28.33 5.66 -7.39
CA ARG A 288 -28.03 4.77 -6.28
C ARG A 288 -27.50 3.43 -6.82
N LEU A 289 -26.38 2.98 -6.26
CA LEU A 289 -25.72 1.74 -6.65
C LEU A 289 -26.38 0.54 -5.98
N LYS A 290 -26.03 -0.66 -6.46
CA LYS A 290 -26.58 -1.94 -5.99
C LYS A 290 -25.62 -2.64 -5.03
N SER A 291 -26.18 -3.47 -4.17
CA SER A 291 -25.40 -4.39 -3.32
C SER A 291 -24.63 -5.44 -4.12
N THR A 292 -23.58 -5.97 -3.53
CA THR A 292 -22.81 -7.07 -4.09
C THR A 292 -22.15 -7.90 -2.99
N GLN A 293 -21.51 -8.99 -3.40
CA GLN A 293 -20.63 -9.79 -2.55
C GLN A 293 -19.16 -9.54 -2.93
N VAL A 294 -18.32 -9.37 -1.94
CA VAL A 294 -16.87 -9.16 -2.11
C VAL A 294 -16.12 -10.16 -1.26
N LYS A 295 -15.11 -10.79 -1.83
CA LYS A 295 -14.16 -11.61 -1.11
C LYS A 295 -12.74 -11.10 -1.42
N THR A 296 -12.02 -10.70 -0.39
CA THR A 296 -10.60 -10.33 -0.58
C THR A 296 -9.78 -11.59 -0.82
N LEU A 297 -8.91 -11.53 -1.81
CA LEU A 297 -8.06 -12.64 -2.23
C LEU A 297 -6.69 -12.10 -2.65
N VAL A 298 -5.71 -13.00 -2.70
CA VAL A 298 -4.42 -12.70 -3.33
C VAL A 298 -4.62 -12.30 -4.80
N TYR A 299 -3.75 -11.44 -5.31
CA TYR A 299 -3.82 -10.96 -6.69
C TYR A 299 -3.86 -12.15 -7.70
N PRO A 300 -4.70 -12.12 -8.73
CA PRO A 300 -5.51 -11.00 -9.22
C PRO A 300 -6.92 -10.87 -8.59
N GLY A 301 -7.17 -11.49 -7.44
CA GLY A 301 -8.41 -11.32 -6.71
C GLY A 301 -8.58 -9.89 -6.16
N TYR A 302 -9.74 -9.63 -5.54
CA TYR A 302 -10.03 -8.31 -4.99
C TYR A 302 -9.06 -7.97 -3.84
N PRO A 303 -8.32 -6.85 -3.94
CA PRO A 303 -7.27 -6.55 -2.97
C PRO A 303 -7.83 -6.13 -1.60
N THR A 304 -7.24 -6.67 -0.54
CA THR A 304 -7.61 -6.32 0.84
C THR A 304 -7.43 -4.83 1.12
N ASP A 305 -6.47 -4.16 0.49
CA ASP A 305 -6.23 -2.71 0.63
C ASP A 305 -7.35 -1.84 0.00
N MET A 306 -8.25 -2.43 -0.76
CA MET A 306 -9.46 -1.80 -1.30
C MET A 306 -10.75 -2.19 -0.55
N GLN A 307 -10.65 -3.03 0.47
CA GLN A 307 -11.81 -3.51 1.20
C GLN A 307 -12.55 -2.40 1.97
N PRO A 308 -11.89 -1.49 2.72
CA PRO A 308 -12.60 -0.40 3.40
C PRO A 308 -13.32 0.56 2.44
N GLN A 309 -12.73 0.85 1.29
CA GLN A 309 -13.30 1.78 0.30
C GLN A 309 -14.59 1.23 -0.31
N ILE A 310 -14.62 -0.05 -0.69
CA ILE A 310 -15.85 -0.67 -1.16
C ILE A 310 -16.85 -0.82 -0.02
N GLY A 311 -16.41 -1.13 1.20
CA GLY A 311 -17.28 -1.26 2.37
C GLY A 311 -18.08 0.02 2.67
N VAL A 312 -17.43 1.16 2.63
CA VAL A 312 -18.08 2.48 2.76
C VAL A 312 -19.08 2.71 1.62
N THR A 313 -18.71 2.40 0.39
CA THR A 313 -19.59 2.56 -0.78
C THR A 313 -20.83 1.67 -0.66
N LEU A 314 -20.65 0.41 -0.25
CA LEU A 314 -21.75 -0.55 -0.07
C LEU A 314 -22.74 -0.15 1.02
N ALA A 315 -22.30 0.60 2.03
CA ALA A 315 -23.20 1.15 3.04
C ALA A 315 -24.26 2.11 2.49
N LEU A 316 -24.02 2.68 1.31
CA LEU A 316 -24.92 3.58 0.59
C LEU A 316 -25.64 2.91 -0.59
N CYS A 317 -25.32 1.65 -0.89
CA CYS A 317 -25.94 0.89 -1.98
C CYS A 317 -27.34 0.40 -1.58
N GLU A 318 -28.16 0.08 -2.57
CA GLU A 318 -29.45 -0.56 -2.35
C GLU A 318 -29.26 -2.07 -2.07
N GLY A 319 -29.89 -2.57 -1.01
CA GLY A 319 -29.86 -3.98 -0.65
C GLY A 319 -28.78 -4.32 0.38
N THR A 320 -28.56 -5.62 0.57
CA THR A 320 -27.59 -6.15 1.54
C THR A 320 -26.36 -6.67 0.83
N SER A 321 -25.19 -6.22 1.27
CA SER A 321 -23.90 -6.65 0.75
C SER A 321 -23.16 -7.52 1.79
N ILE A 322 -22.30 -8.40 1.29
CA ILE A 322 -21.48 -9.28 2.11
C ILE A 322 -20.02 -9.10 1.72
N ILE A 323 -19.15 -8.84 2.70
CA ILE A 323 -17.70 -8.78 2.51
C ILE A 323 -17.07 -9.90 3.33
N THR A 324 -16.32 -10.78 2.68
CA THR A 324 -15.47 -11.78 3.32
C THR A 324 -14.03 -11.34 3.23
N GLU A 325 -13.41 -11.04 4.38
CA GLU A 325 -11.99 -10.68 4.47
C GLU A 325 -11.16 -11.92 4.72
N SER A 326 -10.41 -12.35 3.71
CA SER A 326 -9.64 -13.59 3.75
C SER A 326 -8.15 -13.39 4.04
N ILE A 327 -7.68 -12.14 4.16
CA ILE A 327 -6.26 -11.82 4.28
C ILE A 327 -5.90 -11.38 5.72
N PHE A 328 -6.73 -10.51 6.35
CA PHE A 328 -6.43 -9.96 7.67
C PHE A 328 -7.62 -10.08 8.63
N GLU A 329 -7.34 -10.49 9.87
CA GLU A 329 -8.37 -10.78 10.87
C GLU A 329 -9.08 -9.54 11.41
N ASN A 330 -8.40 -8.39 11.46
CA ASN A 330 -8.88 -7.17 12.12
C ASN A 330 -9.19 -6.03 11.14
N ARG A 331 -9.56 -6.35 9.89
CA ARG A 331 -9.74 -5.32 8.86
C ARG A 331 -11.12 -4.67 8.82
N PHE A 332 -12.00 -4.97 9.77
CA PHE A 332 -13.35 -4.41 9.86
C PHE A 332 -13.51 -3.30 10.91
N LYS A 333 -12.45 -2.83 11.55
CA LYS A 333 -12.53 -1.79 12.59
C LYS A 333 -13.20 -0.48 12.13
N TYR A 334 -13.08 -0.14 10.85
CA TYR A 334 -13.73 1.04 10.29
C TYR A 334 -15.26 0.95 10.29
N LEU A 335 -15.83 -0.25 10.34
CA LEU A 335 -17.28 -0.44 10.39
C LEU A 335 -17.89 0.07 11.69
N ASP A 336 -17.15 0.03 12.79
CA ASP A 336 -17.60 0.63 14.07
C ASP A 336 -17.72 2.16 13.92
N GLU A 337 -16.76 2.78 13.27
CA GLU A 337 -16.80 4.22 12.97
C GLU A 337 -17.91 4.56 11.95
N LEU A 338 -18.09 3.71 10.96
CA LEU A 338 -19.15 3.88 9.96
C LEU A 338 -20.55 3.72 10.60
N ALA A 339 -20.69 2.84 11.59
CA ALA A 339 -21.92 2.69 12.37
C ALA A 339 -22.27 3.97 13.15
N ARG A 340 -21.27 4.74 13.61
CA ARG A 340 -21.50 6.08 14.20
C ARG A 340 -22.09 7.06 13.18
N MET A 341 -21.85 6.84 11.91
CA MET A 341 -22.46 7.60 10.81
C MET A 341 -23.84 7.06 10.40
N GLY A 342 -24.38 6.08 11.11
CA GLY A 342 -25.70 5.52 10.85
C GLY A 342 -25.71 4.33 9.89
N ALA A 343 -24.56 3.76 9.54
CA ALA A 343 -24.51 2.53 8.76
C ALA A 343 -25.07 1.34 9.55
N VAL A 344 -25.73 0.43 8.86
CA VAL A 344 -26.26 -0.82 9.42
C VAL A 344 -25.31 -1.96 9.02
N VAL A 345 -24.50 -2.35 9.99
CA VAL A 345 -23.40 -3.31 9.77
C VAL A 345 -23.37 -4.37 10.87
N ARG A 346 -22.99 -5.58 10.48
CA ARG A 346 -22.77 -6.69 11.41
C ARG A 346 -21.54 -7.48 10.98
N VAL A 347 -20.66 -7.80 11.92
CA VAL A 347 -19.46 -8.58 11.67
C VAL A 347 -19.57 -9.93 12.36
N GLU A 348 -19.39 -11.01 11.63
CA GLU A 348 -19.37 -12.38 12.12
C GLU A 348 -18.09 -13.07 11.61
N GLY A 349 -17.12 -13.25 12.51
CA GLY A 349 -15.82 -13.80 12.13
C GLY A 349 -15.10 -12.94 11.10
N ASN A 350 -14.82 -13.51 9.95
CA ASN A 350 -14.18 -12.82 8.82
C ASN A 350 -15.17 -12.23 7.80
N THR A 351 -16.44 -12.15 8.14
CA THR A 351 -17.51 -11.72 7.23
C THR A 351 -18.24 -10.51 7.80
N ALA A 352 -18.39 -9.47 7.01
CA ALA A 352 -19.21 -8.31 7.30
C ALA A 352 -20.49 -8.35 6.45
N ILE A 353 -21.62 -8.10 7.08
CA ILE A 353 -22.93 -7.93 6.45
C ILE A 353 -23.28 -6.45 6.54
N ILE A 354 -23.48 -5.81 5.40
CA ILE A 354 -23.74 -4.37 5.28
C ILE A 354 -25.11 -4.21 4.63
N GLU A 355 -26.06 -3.67 5.38
CA GLU A 355 -27.36 -3.30 4.85
C GLU A 355 -27.32 -1.84 4.41
N GLY A 356 -27.55 -1.59 3.14
CA GLY A 356 -27.45 -0.25 2.57
C GLY A 356 -28.50 0.69 3.10
N VAL A 357 -28.09 1.93 3.44
CA VAL A 357 -28.98 3.01 3.89
C VAL A 357 -29.12 4.08 2.80
N ASP A 358 -30.18 4.86 2.84
CA ASP A 358 -30.39 5.92 1.85
C ASP A 358 -29.37 7.06 2.01
N LYS A 359 -28.98 7.34 3.24
CA LYS A 359 -27.98 8.35 3.61
C LYS A 359 -27.29 8.00 4.93
N LEU A 360 -26.05 8.42 5.05
CA LEU A 360 -25.34 8.45 6.31
C LEU A 360 -25.57 9.80 7.01
N SER A 361 -25.23 9.87 8.29
CA SER A 361 -25.25 11.09 9.10
C SER A 361 -23.82 11.57 9.38
N PRO A 362 -23.56 12.88 9.35
CA PRO A 362 -22.25 13.40 9.66
C PRO A 362 -21.87 13.12 11.12
N ALA A 363 -20.61 12.78 11.34
CA ALA A 363 -20.13 12.45 12.70
C ALA A 363 -18.63 12.82 12.84
N ARG A 364 -18.16 12.73 14.06
CA ARG A 364 -16.71 12.68 14.33
C ARG A 364 -16.30 11.23 14.44
N VAL A 365 -15.35 10.84 13.60
CA VAL A 365 -14.84 9.48 13.45
C VAL A 365 -13.30 9.47 13.51
N SER A 366 -12.71 8.34 13.83
CA SER A 366 -11.26 8.19 13.93
C SER A 366 -10.75 7.19 12.88
N ALA A 367 -9.64 7.51 12.21
CA ALA A 367 -8.98 6.61 11.29
C ALA A 367 -8.29 5.46 12.06
N PRO A 368 -8.75 4.21 11.92
CA PRO A 368 -8.12 3.09 12.63
C PRO A 368 -6.83 2.61 11.95
N ASP A 369 -6.71 2.87 10.66
CA ASP A 369 -5.55 2.55 9.83
C ASP A 369 -5.53 3.41 8.55
N LEU A 370 -4.48 3.24 7.76
CA LEU A 370 -4.25 3.98 6.52
C LEU A 370 -5.43 3.92 5.52
N ARG A 371 -5.91 2.71 5.20
CA ARG A 371 -6.93 2.52 4.16
C ARG A 371 -8.34 2.81 4.69
N ALA A 372 -8.60 2.40 5.91
CA ALA A 372 -9.84 2.72 6.60
C ALA A 372 -10.02 4.22 6.81
N GLY A 373 -8.96 4.94 7.14
CA GLY A 373 -8.99 6.40 7.27
C GLY A 373 -9.39 7.09 5.97
N ALA A 374 -8.78 6.71 4.86
CA ALA A 374 -9.15 7.23 3.54
C ALA A 374 -10.61 6.90 3.18
N ALA A 375 -11.07 5.68 3.48
CA ALA A 375 -12.45 5.28 3.26
C ALA A 375 -13.45 6.10 4.11
N LEU A 376 -13.12 6.43 5.36
CA LEU A 376 -13.95 7.30 6.20
C LEU A 376 -14.00 8.74 5.67
N CYS A 377 -12.95 9.23 5.04
CA CYS A 377 -13.00 10.51 4.31
C CYS A 377 -13.98 10.44 3.12
N ILE A 378 -14.02 9.33 2.38
CA ILE A 378 -15.01 9.10 1.33
C ILE A 378 -16.43 9.10 1.92
N ALA A 379 -16.64 8.43 3.06
CA ALA A 379 -17.93 8.44 3.76
C ALA A 379 -18.36 9.87 4.12
N GLY A 380 -17.43 10.68 4.63
CA GLY A 380 -17.67 12.09 4.94
C GLY A 380 -18.05 12.92 3.71
N LEU A 381 -17.37 12.72 2.58
CA LEU A 381 -17.67 13.40 1.32
C LEU A 381 -19.04 12.99 0.73
N ALA A 382 -19.44 11.75 0.93
CA ALA A 382 -20.74 11.24 0.47
C ALA A 382 -21.91 11.60 1.40
N THR A 383 -21.63 12.18 2.57
CA THR A 383 -22.61 12.48 3.60
C THR A 383 -22.89 13.98 3.68
N GLU A 384 -24.15 14.38 3.57
CA GLU A 384 -24.53 15.77 3.76
C GLU A 384 -24.23 16.26 5.17
N GLY A 385 -23.56 17.41 5.28
CA GLY A 385 -23.16 18.00 6.55
C GLY A 385 -21.64 17.96 6.79
N ILE A 386 -21.22 18.12 8.03
CA ILE A 386 -19.80 18.24 8.42
C ILE A 386 -19.36 16.99 9.19
N THR A 387 -18.41 16.28 8.61
CA THR A 387 -17.72 15.14 9.24
C THR A 387 -16.30 15.52 9.61
N ILE A 388 -15.83 15.07 10.76
CA ILE A 388 -14.45 15.24 11.23
C ILE A 388 -13.80 13.86 11.31
N VAL A 389 -12.62 13.73 10.69
CA VAL A 389 -11.81 12.51 10.75
C VAL A 389 -10.56 12.78 11.58
N ASP A 390 -10.46 12.12 12.72
CA ASP A 390 -9.29 12.15 13.60
C ASP A 390 -8.20 11.17 13.14
N ASP A 391 -7.01 11.27 13.72
CA ASP A 391 -5.88 10.36 13.51
C ASP A 391 -5.42 10.24 12.05
N ILE A 392 -5.50 11.35 11.32
CA ILE A 392 -5.13 11.39 9.89
C ILE A 392 -3.66 11.08 9.61
N VAL A 393 -2.82 11.04 10.62
CA VAL A 393 -1.44 10.58 10.51
C VAL A 393 -1.34 9.19 9.86
N TYR A 394 -2.34 8.32 10.06
CA TYR A 394 -2.38 7.04 9.37
C TYR A 394 -2.61 7.18 7.87
N ILE A 395 -3.43 8.15 7.45
CA ILE A 395 -3.69 8.43 6.02
C ILE A 395 -2.43 8.95 5.34
N GLN A 396 -1.71 9.84 6.01
CA GLN A 396 -0.47 10.46 5.52
C GLN A 396 0.69 9.46 5.32
N ARG A 397 0.57 8.26 5.87
CA ARG A 397 1.55 7.18 5.65
C ARG A 397 1.60 6.71 4.20
N GLY A 398 0.53 6.86 3.43
CA GLY A 398 0.45 6.29 2.08
C GLY A 398 -0.37 7.08 1.06
N TYR A 399 -1.01 8.17 1.45
CA TYR A 399 -1.68 9.08 0.52
C TYR A 399 -1.00 10.45 0.51
N GLU A 400 -0.41 10.80 -0.61
CA GLU A 400 0.25 12.08 -0.79
C GLU A 400 -0.77 13.18 -1.05
N ARG A 401 -0.74 14.25 -0.24
CA ARG A 401 -1.60 15.43 -0.41
C ARG A 401 -3.07 15.07 -0.66
N PHE A 402 -3.58 14.14 0.15
CA PHE A 402 -4.88 13.52 -0.07
C PHE A 402 -6.02 14.55 -0.13
N GLU A 403 -6.03 15.49 0.81
CA GLU A 403 -7.04 16.55 0.84
C GLU A 403 -6.94 17.49 -0.37
N GLU A 404 -5.75 17.76 -0.87
CA GLU A 404 -5.57 18.61 -2.03
C GLU A 404 -6.07 17.93 -3.32
N LYS A 405 -5.77 16.64 -3.48
CA LYS A 405 -6.28 15.85 -4.60
C LYS A 405 -7.82 15.74 -4.56
N LEU A 406 -8.41 15.55 -3.37
CA LEU A 406 -9.87 15.56 -3.21
C LEU A 406 -10.47 16.93 -3.54
N ARG A 407 -9.82 18.03 -3.14
CA ARG A 407 -10.26 19.38 -3.51
C ARG A 407 -10.21 19.63 -5.01
N SER A 408 -9.21 19.09 -5.71
CA SER A 408 -9.08 19.24 -7.17
C SER A 408 -10.24 18.66 -7.96
N ILE A 409 -10.98 17.71 -7.37
CA ILE A 409 -12.20 17.12 -7.95
C ILE A 409 -13.48 17.59 -7.26
N GLY A 410 -13.44 18.72 -6.57
CA GLY A 410 -14.61 19.36 -5.98
C GLY A 410 -14.92 19.00 -4.53
N GLY A 411 -14.09 18.24 -3.87
CA GLY A 411 -14.23 17.92 -2.45
C GLY A 411 -14.01 19.15 -1.57
N VAL A 412 -14.85 19.32 -0.56
CA VAL A 412 -14.69 20.38 0.45
C VAL A 412 -14.12 19.75 1.71
N ILE A 413 -12.81 19.77 1.79
CA ILE A 413 -12.01 19.15 2.85
C ILE A 413 -10.81 20.05 3.20
N GLU A 414 -10.56 20.21 4.49
CA GLU A 414 -9.39 20.94 4.99
C GLU A 414 -8.71 20.14 6.11
N LYS A 415 -7.40 20.30 6.19
CA LYS A 415 -6.61 19.83 7.33
C LYS A 415 -6.61 20.90 8.41
N VAL A 416 -6.98 20.54 9.62
CA VAL A 416 -7.09 21.44 10.77
C VAL A 416 -6.36 20.88 11.97
N THR A 417 -5.87 21.78 12.84
CA THR A 417 -5.07 21.42 14.03
C THR A 417 -5.68 21.90 15.34
N SER A 418 -6.68 22.80 15.24
CA SER A 418 -7.28 23.45 16.40
C SER A 418 -8.80 23.60 16.27
N GLU A 419 -9.48 23.70 17.40
CA GLU A 419 -10.92 23.99 17.45
C GLU A 419 -11.27 25.31 16.77
N ARG A 420 -10.37 26.29 16.83
CA ARG A 420 -10.56 27.58 16.15
C ARG A 420 -10.62 27.42 14.64
N GLU A 421 -9.79 26.56 14.05
CA GLU A 421 -9.82 26.27 12.63
C GLU A 421 -11.09 25.52 12.23
N ILE A 422 -11.55 24.58 13.06
CA ILE A 422 -12.85 23.90 12.89
C ILE A 422 -14.00 24.93 12.85
N GLN A 423 -14.04 25.88 13.78
CA GLN A 423 -15.08 26.90 13.79
C GLN A 423 -14.99 27.81 12.57
N LYS A 424 -13.79 28.22 12.16
CA LYS A 424 -13.59 28.96 10.91
C LYS A 424 -14.13 28.23 9.69
N PHE A 425 -13.81 26.95 9.56
CA PHE A 425 -14.32 26.13 8.47
C PHE A 425 -15.84 26.08 8.45
N LYS A 426 -16.47 25.83 9.63
CA LYS A 426 -17.93 25.79 9.74
C LYS A 426 -18.57 27.09 9.27
N LEU A 427 -18.02 28.26 9.66
CA LEU A 427 -18.51 29.56 9.22
C LEU A 427 -18.31 29.83 7.71
N LYS A 428 -17.28 29.23 7.11
CA LYS A 428 -16.98 29.39 5.68
C LYS A 428 -17.94 28.59 4.78
N VAL A 429 -18.45 27.46 5.29
CA VAL A 429 -19.25 26.50 4.52
C VAL A 429 -20.74 26.49 4.91
N SER A 430 -21.13 27.25 5.95
CA SER A 430 -22.54 27.51 6.29
C SER A 430 -23.10 28.57 5.36
#